data_f519687b90d6ce5d4eafc8c44b683f56
#
_entry.id   f519687b90d6ce5d4eafc8c44b683f56
#
_cell.length_a   1.000
_cell.length_b   1.000
_cell.length_c   1.000
_cell.angle_alpha   90.00
_cell.angle_beta   90.00
_cell.angle_gamma   90.00
#
_symmetry.space_group_name_H-M   'P 1'
#
loop_
_entity.id
_entity.type
_entity.pdbx_description
1 polymer ?
#
loop_
_entity_poly.entity_id
_entity_poly.type
_entity_poly.pdbx_seq_one_letter_code
_entity_poly.pdbx_strand_id
1 'polypeptide(L)'
;MINRIMIFIPSLGGGGAERVTSYLANYLNNECDVAVVTCSEITSSDYYIDSKVKKYIANGKRQIRNVVKHFMPNLIIIMFAPMGISVVPAIRGMKIPFIISERNDPKNFSGKRITRVLYQYYMTKANGLVFQTQEAADYYKRKYNGISAIIYNPLSLNKFPDIYTGEREKVIVNVGRLHYQKNQALLIKAFDEVHKLYPEYSLEIYGEGDLRGNLQKLIVSLNLESSVKLMGNRSDVLELERTKSIFVMSSDFEGMPNALIEAMALGIPVISTDCPCGGPRELIKDHVNGTLVPVGDIKALKLAIIELLEHEELARKYSDNELEIRNQLDEKKIMKQWLDFCSRVVGRNSL
;
A
#
# COMPACT_ATOMS: atom_id res chain seq x y z
N MET A 1 -17.69 -8.68 -24.00
CA MET A 1 -17.00 -7.37 -23.83
C MET A 1 -17.40 -6.75 -22.49
N ILE A 2 -16.50 -6.07 -21.83
CA ILE A 2 -16.79 -5.31 -20.60
C ILE A 2 -17.28 -3.94 -21.02
N ASN A 3 -18.53 -3.62 -20.69
CA ASN A 3 -19.11 -2.32 -21.02
C ASN A 3 -19.29 -1.42 -19.80
N ARG A 4 -19.43 -2.01 -18.60
CA ARG A 4 -19.67 -1.27 -17.34
C ARG A 4 -19.00 -1.95 -16.18
N ILE A 5 -18.14 -1.22 -15.46
CA ILE A 5 -17.48 -1.70 -14.24
C ILE A 5 -17.92 -0.85 -13.05
N MET A 6 -18.23 -1.50 -11.94
CA MET A 6 -18.51 -0.83 -10.67
C MET A 6 -17.46 -1.21 -9.62
N ILE A 7 -16.81 -0.20 -9.04
CA ILE A 7 -15.73 -0.37 -8.06
C ILE A 7 -16.22 0.06 -6.69
N PHE A 8 -16.09 -0.81 -5.69
CA PHE A 8 -16.45 -0.55 -4.30
C PHE A 8 -15.21 -0.33 -3.44
N ILE A 9 -15.20 0.77 -2.70
CA ILE A 9 -14.17 1.15 -1.72
C ILE A 9 -14.83 1.93 -0.56
N PRO A 10 -14.37 1.82 0.71
CA PRO A 10 -15.01 2.53 1.82
C PRO A 10 -14.97 4.06 1.67
N SER A 11 -13.85 4.61 1.23
CA SER A 11 -13.61 6.04 1.01
C SER A 11 -12.56 6.22 -0.09
N LEU A 12 -12.21 7.44 -0.43
CA LEU A 12 -11.11 7.77 -1.36
C LEU A 12 -10.01 8.60 -0.68
N GLY A 13 -10.07 8.73 0.66
CA GLY A 13 -9.10 9.52 1.42
C GLY A 13 -7.87 8.73 1.84
N GLY A 14 -6.68 9.25 1.54
CA GLY A 14 -5.41 9.03 2.22
C GLY A 14 -4.77 7.64 2.27
N GLY A 15 -5.37 6.58 1.70
CA GLY A 15 -4.83 5.22 1.80
C GLY A 15 -4.27 4.66 0.48
N GLY A 16 -3.54 3.54 0.59
CA GLY A 16 -2.97 2.87 -0.59
C GLY A 16 -4.01 2.21 -1.50
N ALA A 17 -5.05 1.61 -0.94
CA ALA A 17 -6.14 1.02 -1.70
C ALA A 17 -6.96 2.08 -2.44
N GLU A 18 -7.18 3.23 -1.79
CA GLU A 18 -7.88 4.40 -2.30
C GLU A 18 -7.14 5.00 -3.50
N ARG A 19 -5.81 5.13 -3.40
CA ARG A 19 -4.96 5.59 -4.49
C ARG A 19 -5.05 4.67 -5.72
N VAL A 20 -4.93 3.37 -5.52
CA VAL A 20 -5.06 2.40 -6.62
C VAL A 20 -6.45 2.40 -7.22
N THR A 21 -7.50 2.58 -6.41
CA THR A 21 -8.88 2.71 -6.89
C THR A 21 -9.05 3.92 -7.79
N SER A 22 -8.47 5.07 -7.42
CA SER A 22 -8.46 6.28 -8.25
C SER A 22 -7.80 6.02 -9.62
N TYR A 23 -6.58 5.47 -9.62
CA TYR A 23 -5.87 5.16 -10.87
C TYR A 23 -6.64 4.16 -11.74
N LEU A 24 -7.15 3.09 -11.12
CA LEU A 24 -7.91 2.06 -11.83
C LEU A 24 -9.21 2.61 -12.43
N ALA A 25 -9.96 3.41 -11.67
CA ALA A 25 -11.20 3.99 -12.16
C ALA A 25 -10.96 4.93 -13.35
N ASN A 26 -9.95 5.81 -13.24
CA ASN A 26 -9.60 6.75 -14.29
C ASN A 26 -9.07 6.05 -15.56
N TYR A 27 -8.25 4.99 -15.38
CA TYR A 27 -7.74 4.20 -16.51
C TYR A 27 -8.87 3.45 -17.23
N LEU A 28 -9.69 2.72 -16.47
CA LEU A 28 -10.79 1.91 -17.04
C LEU A 28 -11.87 2.78 -17.70
N ASN A 29 -12.03 4.03 -17.27
CA ASN A 29 -13.00 4.97 -17.86
C ASN A 29 -12.67 5.36 -19.32
N ASN A 30 -11.45 5.07 -19.78
CA ASN A 30 -11.11 5.20 -21.21
C ASN A 30 -11.58 4.00 -22.05
N GLU A 31 -11.88 2.87 -21.40
CA GLU A 31 -12.23 1.60 -22.04
C GLU A 31 -13.72 1.27 -21.92
N CYS A 32 -14.38 1.71 -20.84
CA CYS A 32 -15.78 1.38 -20.53
C CYS A 32 -16.41 2.39 -19.56
N ASP A 33 -17.73 2.30 -19.37
CA ASP A 33 -18.41 3.08 -18.32
C ASP A 33 -17.96 2.60 -16.93
N VAL A 34 -17.50 3.54 -16.09
CA VAL A 34 -17.04 3.22 -14.73
C VAL A 34 -17.88 3.94 -13.68
N ALA A 35 -18.17 3.24 -12.60
CA ALA A 35 -18.76 3.81 -11.39
C ALA A 35 -17.91 3.47 -10.17
N VAL A 36 -17.69 4.44 -9.29
CA VAL A 36 -17.08 4.24 -7.97
C VAL A 36 -18.16 4.41 -6.90
N VAL A 37 -18.22 3.47 -5.96
CA VAL A 37 -19.17 3.47 -4.85
C VAL A 37 -18.41 3.55 -3.54
N THR A 38 -18.67 4.58 -2.76
CA THR A 38 -18.07 4.81 -1.44
C THR A 38 -19.11 4.73 -0.32
N CYS A 39 -18.66 4.63 0.92
CA CYS A 39 -19.52 4.70 2.10
C CYS A 39 -19.69 6.13 2.63
N SER A 40 -18.82 7.05 2.24
CA SER A 40 -18.81 8.46 2.63
C SER A 40 -18.77 9.36 1.41
N GLU A 41 -19.07 10.64 1.59
CA GLU A 41 -18.90 11.65 0.54
C GLU A 41 -17.44 11.74 0.09
N ILE A 42 -17.27 12.01 -1.21
CA ILE A 42 -15.97 12.28 -1.82
C ILE A 42 -15.70 13.77 -1.69
N THR A 43 -14.60 14.11 -1.05
CA THR A 43 -14.21 15.50 -0.77
C THR A 43 -13.06 15.95 -1.67
N SER A 44 -12.73 17.24 -1.63
CA SER A 44 -11.60 17.79 -2.39
C SER A 44 -10.23 17.32 -1.91
N SER A 45 -10.14 16.76 -0.69
CA SER A 45 -8.92 16.17 -0.13
C SER A 45 -8.71 14.71 -0.53
N ASP A 46 -9.70 14.10 -1.19
CA ASP A 46 -9.62 12.70 -1.63
C ASP A 46 -8.82 12.56 -2.94
N TYR A 47 -8.44 11.31 -3.25
CA TYR A 47 -7.80 11.03 -4.54
C TYR A 47 -8.71 11.39 -5.70
N TYR A 48 -8.11 11.99 -6.73
CA TYR A 48 -8.83 12.49 -7.90
C TYR A 48 -9.54 11.36 -8.68
N ILE A 49 -10.81 11.57 -8.94
CA ILE A 49 -11.63 10.74 -9.83
C ILE A 49 -12.16 11.61 -10.98
N ASP A 50 -11.89 11.20 -12.22
CA ASP A 50 -12.35 11.87 -13.44
C ASP A 50 -13.84 12.18 -13.38
N SER A 51 -14.24 13.31 -13.93
CA SER A 51 -15.64 13.78 -13.95
C SER A 51 -16.59 12.85 -14.72
N LYS A 52 -16.08 12.07 -15.67
CA LYS A 52 -16.84 11.08 -16.43
C LYS A 52 -17.15 9.82 -15.63
N VAL A 53 -16.35 9.49 -14.62
CA VAL A 53 -16.61 8.37 -13.72
C VAL A 53 -17.81 8.69 -12.83
N LYS A 54 -18.81 7.82 -12.82
CA LYS A 54 -20.00 7.99 -11.97
C LYS A 54 -19.66 7.72 -10.52
N LYS A 55 -20.14 8.57 -9.61
CA LYS A 55 -19.85 8.50 -8.18
C LYS A 55 -21.16 8.23 -7.44
N TYR A 56 -21.15 7.21 -6.58
CA TYR A 56 -22.30 6.85 -5.74
C TYR A 56 -21.88 6.72 -4.29
N ILE A 57 -22.81 7.05 -3.39
CA ILE A 57 -22.68 6.76 -1.96
C ILE A 57 -23.68 5.68 -1.63
N ALA A 58 -23.22 4.59 -1.01
CA ALA A 58 -24.10 3.50 -0.61
C ALA A 58 -23.63 2.81 0.67
N ASN A 59 -24.47 2.89 1.70
CA ASN A 59 -24.28 2.24 2.98
C ASN A 59 -25.34 1.16 3.21
N GLY A 60 -24.87 -0.07 3.44
CA GLY A 60 -25.75 -1.20 3.69
C GLY A 60 -26.39 -1.82 2.46
N LYS A 61 -26.90 -3.03 2.65
CA LYS A 61 -27.34 -3.93 1.58
C LYS A 61 -28.38 -3.32 0.61
N ARG A 62 -29.36 -2.55 1.14
CA ARG A 62 -30.46 -2.00 0.31
C ARG A 62 -29.94 -0.94 -0.66
N GLN A 63 -29.12 0.00 -0.17
CA GLN A 63 -28.58 1.07 -1.02
C GLN A 63 -27.60 0.50 -2.05
N ILE A 64 -26.69 -0.39 -1.64
CA ILE A 64 -25.79 -1.10 -2.57
C ILE A 64 -26.58 -1.79 -3.68
N ARG A 65 -27.64 -2.53 -3.33
CA ARG A 65 -28.50 -3.20 -4.32
C ARG A 65 -29.15 -2.23 -5.30
N ASN A 66 -29.58 -1.07 -4.82
CA ASN A 66 -30.24 -0.05 -5.65
C ASN A 66 -29.25 0.58 -6.64
N VAL A 67 -28.05 0.98 -6.20
CA VAL A 67 -27.03 1.56 -7.10
C VAL A 67 -26.56 0.54 -8.15
N VAL A 68 -26.41 -0.73 -7.78
CA VAL A 68 -26.05 -1.80 -8.71
C VAL A 68 -27.15 -2.02 -9.75
N LYS A 69 -28.42 -2.04 -9.34
CA LYS A 69 -29.56 -2.13 -10.28
C LYS A 69 -29.65 -0.93 -11.22
N HIS A 70 -29.37 0.26 -10.72
CA HIS A 70 -29.42 1.49 -11.51
C HIS A 70 -28.29 1.54 -12.54
N PHE A 71 -27.07 1.22 -12.14
CA PHE A 71 -25.90 1.28 -13.03
C PHE A 71 -25.80 0.06 -13.97
N MET A 72 -26.30 -1.11 -13.56
CA MET A 72 -26.24 -2.39 -14.30
C MET A 72 -24.83 -2.79 -14.76
N PRO A 73 -23.86 -2.98 -13.83
CA PRO A 73 -22.50 -3.34 -14.21
C PRO A 73 -22.40 -4.76 -14.79
N ASN A 74 -21.44 -4.97 -15.69
CA ASN A 74 -21.05 -6.30 -16.19
C ASN A 74 -20.01 -6.97 -15.25
N LEU A 75 -19.33 -6.16 -14.43
CA LEU A 75 -18.32 -6.59 -13.48
C LEU A 75 -18.34 -5.70 -12.24
N ILE A 76 -18.18 -6.30 -11.08
CA ILE A 76 -17.97 -5.56 -9.82
C ILE A 76 -16.56 -5.84 -9.32
N ILE A 77 -15.84 -4.79 -8.87
CA ILE A 77 -14.54 -4.88 -8.21
C ILE A 77 -14.69 -4.37 -6.78
N ILE A 78 -14.29 -5.18 -5.80
CA ILE A 78 -14.29 -4.83 -4.38
C ILE A 78 -12.84 -4.62 -3.97
N MET A 79 -12.41 -3.35 -3.82
CA MET A 79 -11.02 -2.98 -3.57
C MET A 79 -10.58 -3.10 -2.10
N PHE A 80 -11.51 -3.38 -1.22
CA PHE A 80 -11.26 -3.62 0.20
C PHE A 80 -12.01 -4.89 0.62
N ALA A 81 -11.30 -5.98 0.85
CA ALA A 81 -11.87 -7.31 1.05
C ALA A 81 -12.99 -7.38 2.11
N PRO A 82 -12.91 -6.70 3.28
CA PRO A 82 -14.01 -6.69 4.25
C PRO A 82 -15.34 -6.13 3.73
N MET A 83 -15.34 -5.28 2.69
CA MET A 83 -16.59 -4.82 2.06
C MET A 83 -17.38 -5.97 1.40
N GLY A 84 -16.74 -7.09 1.12
CA GLY A 84 -17.41 -8.31 0.64
C GLY A 84 -18.60 -8.72 1.51
N ILE A 85 -18.54 -8.45 2.83
CA ILE A 85 -19.63 -8.73 3.78
C ILE A 85 -20.92 -7.98 3.43
N SER A 86 -20.80 -6.75 2.93
CA SER A 86 -21.96 -5.91 2.57
C SER A 86 -22.34 -6.06 1.09
N VAL A 87 -21.33 -6.09 0.21
CA VAL A 87 -21.55 -6.09 -1.24
C VAL A 87 -22.06 -7.43 -1.75
N VAL A 88 -21.42 -8.56 -1.38
CA VAL A 88 -21.76 -9.87 -1.94
C VAL A 88 -23.20 -10.29 -1.62
N PRO A 89 -23.72 -10.15 -0.37
CA PRO A 89 -25.14 -10.39 -0.11
C PRO A 89 -26.10 -9.43 -0.82
N ALA A 90 -25.67 -8.20 -1.10
CA ALA A 90 -26.51 -7.22 -1.80
C ALA A 90 -26.72 -7.56 -3.26
N ILE A 91 -25.72 -8.16 -3.92
CA ILE A 91 -25.78 -8.56 -5.35
C ILE A 91 -26.27 -9.97 -5.57
N ARG A 92 -26.61 -10.71 -4.50
CA ARG A 92 -27.11 -12.08 -4.59
C ARG A 92 -28.30 -12.17 -5.54
N GLY A 93 -28.22 -13.12 -6.50
CA GLY A 93 -29.24 -13.36 -7.53
C GLY A 93 -29.15 -12.44 -8.75
N MET A 94 -28.18 -11.52 -8.84
CA MET A 94 -28.03 -10.65 -10.00
C MET A 94 -27.15 -11.26 -11.12
N LYS A 95 -26.50 -12.39 -10.87
CA LYS A 95 -25.61 -13.08 -11.83
C LYS A 95 -24.48 -12.18 -12.38
N ILE A 96 -24.03 -11.19 -11.59
CA ILE A 96 -22.92 -10.28 -11.94
C ILE A 96 -21.63 -10.86 -11.38
N PRO A 97 -20.61 -11.13 -12.22
CA PRO A 97 -19.31 -11.56 -11.74
C PRO A 97 -18.65 -10.47 -10.88
N PHE A 98 -17.86 -10.90 -9.90
CA PHE A 98 -17.16 -9.96 -9.03
C PHE A 98 -15.74 -10.41 -8.68
N ILE A 99 -14.87 -9.42 -8.57
CA ILE A 99 -13.48 -9.53 -8.13
C ILE A 99 -13.38 -8.98 -6.71
N ILE A 100 -12.60 -9.63 -5.84
CA ILE A 100 -12.21 -9.05 -4.56
C ILE A 100 -10.69 -8.91 -4.53
N SER A 101 -10.21 -7.73 -4.12
CA SER A 101 -8.79 -7.47 -3.89
C SER A 101 -8.48 -7.54 -2.40
N GLU A 102 -7.53 -8.41 -2.03
CA GLU A 102 -6.91 -8.43 -0.70
C GLU A 102 -5.68 -7.52 -0.73
N ARG A 103 -5.69 -6.50 0.13
CA ARG A 103 -4.68 -5.45 0.13
C ARG A 103 -3.94 -5.32 1.45
N ASN A 104 -4.09 -6.30 2.32
CA ASN A 104 -3.42 -6.35 3.62
C ASN A 104 -3.07 -7.81 3.94
N ASP A 105 -2.47 -8.06 5.10
CA ASP A 105 -2.21 -9.40 5.58
C ASP A 105 -3.52 -10.09 6.00
N PRO A 106 -3.96 -11.18 5.32
CA PRO A 106 -5.18 -11.90 5.68
C PRO A 106 -5.11 -12.56 7.07
N LYS A 107 -3.93 -12.70 7.66
CA LYS A 107 -3.74 -13.24 9.03
C LYS A 107 -3.91 -12.15 10.09
N ASN A 108 -3.57 -10.89 9.77
CA ASN A 108 -3.58 -9.75 10.68
C ASN A 108 -4.78 -8.81 10.43
N PHE A 109 -5.97 -9.27 10.81
CA PHE A 109 -7.19 -8.47 10.73
C PHE A 109 -7.50 -7.82 12.09
N SER A 110 -7.54 -6.50 12.15
CA SER A 110 -7.78 -5.72 13.38
C SER A 110 -9.22 -5.74 13.89
N GLY A 111 -10.15 -6.34 13.14
CA GLY A 111 -11.57 -6.43 13.48
C GLY A 111 -11.93 -7.68 14.30
N LYS A 112 -13.23 -7.83 14.60
CA LYS A 112 -13.76 -9.00 15.32
C LYS A 112 -13.49 -10.29 14.53
N ARG A 113 -13.16 -11.39 15.21
CA ARG A 113 -12.89 -12.71 14.61
C ARG A 113 -14.02 -13.16 13.67
N ILE A 114 -15.28 -12.91 14.02
CA ILE A 114 -16.45 -13.25 13.18
C ILE A 114 -16.41 -12.48 11.85
N THR A 115 -16.04 -11.20 11.86
CA THR A 115 -15.93 -10.37 10.66
C THR A 115 -14.87 -10.93 9.73
N ARG A 116 -13.71 -11.35 10.29
CA ARG A 116 -12.65 -12.01 9.51
C ARG A 116 -13.13 -13.29 8.83
N VAL A 117 -13.82 -14.16 9.57
CA VAL A 117 -14.35 -15.42 9.02
C VAL A 117 -15.36 -15.12 7.89
N LEU A 118 -16.23 -14.12 8.08
CA LEU A 118 -17.24 -13.76 7.09
C LEU A 118 -16.63 -13.21 5.80
N TYR A 119 -15.70 -12.24 5.89
CA TYR A 119 -15.12 -11.73 4.65
C TYR A 119 -14.26 -12.77 3.94
N GLN A 120 -13.52 -13.61 4.68
CA GLN A 120 -12.77 -14.73 4.09
C GLN A 120 -13.70 -15.74 3.40
N TYR A 121 -14.89 -16.01 3.95
CA TYR A 121 -15.91 -16.80 3.27
C TYR A 121 -16.33 -16.14 1.96
N TYR A 122 -16.56 -14.82 1.93
CA TYR A 122 -16.94 -14.14 0.70
C TYR A 122 -15.80 -14.06 -0.33
N MET A 123 -14.56 -14.05 0.11
CA MET A 123 -13.42 -14.22 -0.79
C MET A 123 -13.52 -15.51 -1.60
N THR A 124 -13.92 -16.63 -0.97
CA THR A 124 -14.06 -17.91 -1.68
C THR A 124 -15.23 -17.97 -2.68
N LYS A 125 -16.11 -16.97 -2.68
CA LYS A 125 -17.24 -16.85 -3.61
C LYS A 125 -16.96 -15.93 -4.79
N ALA A 126 -15.83 -15.25 -4.80
CA ALA A 126 -15.46 -14.35 -5.88
C ALA A 126 -15.21 -15.13 -7.19
N ASN A 127 -15.48 -14.47 -8.31
CA ASN A 127 -15.13 -15.01 -9.64
C ASN A 127 -13.65 -14.80 -9.94
N GLY A 128 -13.01 -13.80 -9.30
CA GLY A 128 -11.59 -13.53 -9.36
C GLY A 128 -11.06 -12.96 -8.05
N LEU A 129 -9.82 -13.30 -7.68
CA LEU A 129 -9.11 -12.71 -6.56
C LEU A 129 -7.85 -11.98 -7.04
N VAL A 130 -7.62 -10.79 -6.50
CA VAL A 130 -6.38 -10.06 -6.73
C VAL A 130 -5.65 -9.90 -5.41
N PHE A 131 -4.38 -10.28 -5.40
CA PHE A 131 -3.47 -10.16 -4.27
C PHE A 131 -2.34 -9.20 -4.59
N GLN A 132 -1.66 -8.71 -3.57
CA GLN A 132 -0.50 -7.86 -3.72
C GLN A 132 0.83 -8.61 -3.52
N THR A 133 0.77 -9.82 -2.93
CA THR A 133 1.94 -10.63 -2.60
C THR A 133 1.66 -12.10 -2.83
N GLN A 134 2.72 -12.87 -3.08
CA GLN A 134 2.64 -14.31 -3.21
C GLN A 134 2.15 -14.96 -1.90
N GLU A 135 2.59 -14.45 -0.74
CA GLU A 135 2.18 -14.97 0.56
C GLU A 135 0.66 -14.84 0.81
N ALA A 136 0.06 -13.70 0.40
CA ALA A 136 -1.38 -13.52 0.45
C ALA A 136 -2.12 -14.49 -0.48
N ALA A 137 -1.60 -14.69 -1.70
CA ALA A 137 -2.18 -15.65 -2.65
C ALA A 137 -2.12 -17.09 -2.11
N ASP A 138 -0.98 -17.50 -1.55
CA ASP A 138 -0.79 -18.84 -0.98
C ASP A 138 -1.69 -19.12 0.22
N TYR A 139 -2.02 -18.10 1.02
CA TYR A 139 -2.98 -18.22 2.12
C TYR A 139 -4.36 -18.70 1.63
N TYR A 140 -4.80 -18.25 0.45
CA TYR A 140 -6.10 -18.63 -0.14
C TYR A 140 -6.03 -19.85 -1.05
N LYS A 141 -4.85 -20.27 -1.52
CA LYS A 141 -4.66 -21.33 -2.52
C LYS A 141 -5.42 -22.63 -2.23
N ARG A 142 -5.52 -23.03 -0.96
CA ARG A 142 -6.26 -24.25 -0.54
C ARG A 142 -7.77 -24.03 -0.38
N LYS A 143 -8.22 -22.79 -0.37
CA LYS A 143 -9.61 -22.42 -0.04
C LYS A 143 -10.37 -21.86 -1.24
N TYR A 144 -9.64 -21.55 -2.32
CA TYR A 144 -10.18 -20.88 -3.49
C TYR A 144 -9.76 -21.58 -4.78
N ASN A 145 -10.76 -21.98 -5.58
CA ASN A 145 -10.56 -22.72 -6.83
C ASN A 145 -10.80 -21.86 -8.10
N GLY A 146 -11.02 -20.55 -7.92
CA GLY A 146 -11.21 -19.62 -9.03
C GLY A 146 -9.90 -19.12 -9.62
N ILE A 147 -9.99 -18.09 -10.48
CA ILE A 147 -8.79 -17.43 -11.03
C ILE A 147 -8.28 -16.38 -10.07
N SER A 148 -6.97 -16.31 -9.92
CA SER A 148 -6.32 -15.26 -9.15
C SER A 148 -5.16 -14.62 -9.91
N ALA A 149 -4.76 -13.43 -9.48
CA ALA A 149 -3.59 -12.73 -9.98
C ALA A 149 -2.90 -11.99 -8.83
N ILE A 150 -1.59 -11.84 -8.94
CA ILE A 150 -0.83 -10.90 -8.13
C ILE A 150 -0.68 -9.64 -8.99
N ILE A 151 -1.24 -8.52 -8.50
CA ILE A 151 -1.16 -7.22 -9.18
C ILE A 151 -0.69 -6.20 -8.15
N TYR A 152 0.49 -5.68 -8.39
CA TYR A 152 1.17 -4.74 -7.50
C TYR A 152 0.52 -3.36 -7.49
N ASN A 153 0.96 -2.49 -6.57
CA ASN A 153 0.56 -1.10 -6.58
C ASN A 153 1.23 -0.37 -7.73
N PRO A 154 0.50 0.48 -8.47
CA PRO A 154 1.08 1.28 -9.54
C PRO A 154 1.91 2.44 -8.98
N LEU A 155 2.94 2.81 -9.73
CA LEU A 155 3.74 3.99 -9.52
C LEU A 155 3.46 5.01 -10.63
N SER A 156 2.94 6.18 -10.26
CA SER A 156 2.67 7.28 -11.19
C SER A 156 3.80 8.30 -11.11
N LEU A 157 4.75 8.23 -12.02
CA LEU A 157 5.98 9.03 -12.03
C LEU A 157 5.74 10.53 -12.27
N ASN A 158 4.57 10.92 -12.79
CA ASN A 158 4.23 12.33 -13.04
C ASN A 158 4.21 13.21 -11.78
N LYS A 159 4.19 12.58 -10.60
CA LYS A 159 4.18 13.26 -9.29
C LYS A 159 5.53 13.21 -8.59
N PHE A 160 6.52 12.57 -9.21
CA PHE A 160 7.83 12.41 -8.61
C PHE A 160 8.75 13.55 -9.03
N PRO A 161 9.55 14.06 -8.10
CA PRO A 161 10.66 14.94 -8.44
C PRO A 161 11.72 14.18 -9.24
N ASP A 162 12.64 14.94 -9.84
CA ASP A 162 13.82 14.37 -10.48
C ASP A 162 14.67 13.60 -9.46
N ILE A 163 15.35 12.57 -9.95
CA ILE A 163 16.29 11.79 -9.12
C ILE A 163 17.37 12.70 -8.59
N TYR A 164 17.58 12.66 -7.29
CA TYR A 164 18.61 13.45 -6.64
C TYR A 164 19.99 12.79 -6.85
N THR A 165 20.93 13.55 -7.38
CA THR A 165 22.30 13.09 -7.67
C THR A 165 23.37 13.81 -6.84
N GLY A 166 22.97 14.70 -5.93
CA GLY A 166 23.88 15.44 -5.04
C GLY A 166 24.30 14.64 -3.80
N GLU A 167 25.07 15.30 -2.93
CA GLU A 167 25.39 14.76 -1.60
C GLU A 167 24.13 14.70 -0.74
N ARG A 168 23.84 13.52 -0.17
CA ARG A 168 22.63 13.31 0.64
C ARG A 168 22.79 13.92 2.02
N GLU A 169 21.70 14.45 2.55
CA GLU A 169 21.64 14.95 3.93
C GLU A 169 21.86 13.82 4.92
N LYS A 170 22.53 14.08 6.04
CA LYS A 170 22.72 13.12 7.14
C LYS A 170 21.41 12.89 7.93
N VAL A 171 20.39 12.44 7.22
CA VAL A 171 19.05 12.22 7.73
C VAL A 171 18.54 10.84 7.33
N ILE A 172 18.12 10.08 8.34
CA ILE A 172 17.35 8.86 8.15
C ILE A 172 15.87 9.23 8.11
N VAL A 173 15.10 8.68 7.16
CA VAL A 173 13.70 9.03 6.98
C VAL A 173 12.79 7.81 7.10
N ASN A 174 11.61 8.04 7.70
CA ASN A 174 10.49 7.10 7.73
C ASN A 174 9.21 7.82 7.32
N VAL A 175 8.39 7.19 6.48
CA VAL A 175 7.09 7.73 6.05
C VAL A 175 5.99 6.71 6.34
N GLY A 176 4.99 7.11 7.12
CA GLY A 176 3.85 6.25 7.43
C GLY A 176 2.98 6.75 8.57
N ARG A 177 1.76 6.23 8.65
CA ARG A 177 0.85 6.56 9.78
C ARG A 177 1.50 6.20 11.10
N LEU A 178 1.34 7.04 12.11
CA LEU A 178 1.82 6.76 13.47
C LEU A 178 0.85 5.77 14.15
N HIS A 179 1.02 4.51 13.81
CA HIS A 179 0.12 3.42 14.17
C HIS A 179 0.91 2.16 14.53
N TYR A 180 0.38 1.29 15.38
CA TYR A 180 1.08 0.09 15.88
C TYR A 180 1.68 -0.76 14.74
N GLN A 181 0.97 -0.88 13.61
CA GLN A 181 1.44 -1.62 12.43
C GLN A 181 2.81 -1.14 11.92
N LYS A 182 3.06 0.17 11.94
CA LYS A 182 4.28 0.80 11.41
C LYS A 182 5.47 0.74 12.37
N ASN A 183 5.21 0.46 13.65
CA ASN A 183 6.19 0.24 14.71
C ASN A 183 7.38 1.22 14.69
N GLN A 184 7.09 2.53 14.57
CA GLN A 184 8.13 3.57 14.63
C GLN A 184 8.92 3.56 15.95
N ALA A 185 8.34 2.98 17.01
CA ALA A 185 9.05 2.81 18.26
C ALA A 185 10.29 1.89 18.13
N LEU A 186 10.23 0.86 17.27
CA LEU A 186 11.37 0.02 16.95
C LEU A 186 12.49 0.86 16.31
N LEU A 187 12.13 1.68 15.30
CA LEU A 187 13.08 2.55 14.60
C LEU A 187 13.72 3.58 15.55
N ILE A 188 12.94 4.26 16.40
CA ILE A 188 13.46 5.23 17.36
C ILE A 188 14.47 4.58 18.32
N LYS A 189 14.18 3.37 18.82
CA LYS A 189 15.10 2.63 19.69
C LYS A 189 16.38 2.18 18.96
N ALA A 190 16.27 1.73 17.71
CA ALA A 190 17.45 1.39 16.91
C ALA A 190 18.29 2.65 16.61
N PHE A 191 17.62 3.77 16.31
CA PHE A 191 18.28 5.06 16.08
C PHE A 191 19.00 5.60 17.31
N ASP A 192 18.47 5.43 18.52
CA ASP A 192 19.18 5.79 19.78
C ASP A 192 20.58 5.17 19.84
N GLU A 193 20.68 3.89 19.46
CA GLU A 193 21.95 3.17 19.43
C GLU A 193 22.86 3.60 18.26
N VAL A 194 22.28 4.03 17.13
CA VAL A 194 23.02 4.59 15.98
C VAL A 194 23.54 5.97 16.31
N HIS A 195 22.70 6.83 16.88
CA HIS A 195 23.03 8.23 17.19
C HIS A 195 24.20 8.38 18.20
N LYS A 196 24.36 7.42 19.11
CA LYS A 196 25.52 7.37 20.02
C LYS A 196 26.85 7.22 19.27
N LEU A 197 26.85 6.60 18.10
CA LEU A 197 28.04 6.37 17.26
C LEU A 197 28.19 7.43 16.16
N TYR A 198 27.04 7.94 15.65
CA TYR A 198 26.94 8.91 14.54
C TYR A 198 26.07 10.08 14.95
N PRO A 199 26.53 10.96 15.87
CA PRO A 199 25.72 12.05 16.44
C PRO A 199 25.34 13.12 15.43
N GLU A 200 25.98 13.17 14.27
CA GLU A 200 25.65 14.09 13.18
C GLU A 200 24.41 13.67 12.38
N TYR A 201 23.91 12.44 12.54
CA TYR A 201 22.70 11.99 11.88
C TYR A 201 21.45 12.31 12.70
N SER A 202 20.38 12.62 12.00
CA SER A 202 19.04 12.80 12.58
C SER A 202 18.02 11.84 11.96
N LEU A 203 16.85 11.70 12.63
CA LEU A 203 15.74 10.89 12.18
C LEU A 203 14.51 11.76 11.97
N GLU A 204 13.95 11.73 10.77
CA GLU A 204 12.70 12.40 10.44
C GLU A 204 11.59 11.35 10.18
N ILE A 205 10.46 11.48 10.89
CA ILE A 205 9.30 10.61 10.76
C ILE A 205 8.12 11.43 10.24
N TYR A 206 7.70 11.16 9.00
CA TYR A 206 6.57 11.80 8.33
C TYR A 206 5.30 10.98 8.49
N GLY A 207 4.24 11.63 8.91
CA GLY A 207 2.91 11.06 9.10
C GLY A 207 2.26 11.48 10.41
N GLU A 208 0.99 11.15 10.53
CA GLU A 208 0.16 11.39 11.72
C GLU A 208 -0.52 10.10 12.19
N GLY A 209 -1.03 10.09 13.42
CA GLY A 209 -1.77 8.96 13.95
C GLY A 209 -1.83 8.91 15.47
N ASP A 210 -2.55 7.92 15.98
CA ASP A 210 -2.89 7.78 17.41
C ASP A 210 -1.66 7.61 18.31
N LEU A 211 -0.54 7.17 17.77
CA LEU A 211 0.69 6.94 18.55
C LEU A 211 1.58 8.18 18.67
N ARG A 212 1.24 9.34 18.07
CA ARG A 212 2.08 10.54 18.13
C ARG A 212 2.53 10.88 19.55
N GLY A 213 1.60 10.93 20.50
CA GLY A 213 1.89 11.23 21.90
C GLY A 213 2.81 10.21 22.57
N ASN A 214 2.64 8.93 22.25
CA ASN A 214 3.48 7.84 22.78
C ASN A 214 4.90 7.90 22.20
N LEU A 215 5.04 8.15 20.90
CA LEU A 215 6.34 8.30 20.25
C LEU A 215 7.08 9.54 20.77
N GLN A 216 6.38 10.65 20.99
CA GLN A 216 7.00 11.85 21.59
C GLN A 216 7.54 11.59 22.99
N LYS A 217 6.77 10.86 23.84
CA LYS A 217 7.24 10.43 25.17
C LYS A 217 8.46 9.54 25.09
N LEU A 218 8.51 8.62 24.13
CA LEU A 218 9.67 7.76 23.89
C LEU A 218 10.91 8.58 23.51
N ILE A 219 10.76 9.53 22.59
CA ILE A 219 11.84 10.43 22.16
C ILE A 219 12.43 11.18 23.37
N VAL A 220 11.56 11.77 24.22
CA VAL A 220 11.99 12.47 25.42
C VAL A 220 12.69 11.51 26.41
N SER A 221 12.15 10.32 26.63
CA SER A 221 12.74 9.35 27.57
C SER A 221 14.13 8.83 27.16
N LEU A 222 14.46 8.97 25.86
CA LEU A 222 15.79 8.62 25.30
C LEU A 222 16.69 9.84 25.10
N ASN A 223 16.24 11.07 25.46
CA ASN A 223 16.94 12.34 25.27
C ASN A 223 17.28 12.62 23.78
N LEU A 224 16.36 12.30 22.88
CA LEU A 224 16.53 12.42 21.43
C LEU A 224 15.79 13.62 20.80
N GLU A 225 15.30 14.61 21.58
CA GLU A 225 14.46 15.70 21.09
C GLU A 225 15.14 16.57 20.04
N SER A 226 16.47 16.66 20.11
CA SER A 226 17.28 17.43 19.13
C SER A 226 17.49 16.67 17.82
N SER A 227 17.48 15.34 17.84
CA SER A 227 17.88 14.49 16.71
C SER A 227 16.73 13.67 16.08
N VAL A 228 15.58 13.52 16.76
CA VAL A 228 14.40 12.83 16.22
C VAL A 228 13.21 13.78 16.12
N LYS A 229 12.61 13.91 14.92
CA LYS A 229 11.49 14.83 14.66
C LYS A 229 10.28 14.09 14.09
N LEU A 230 9.12 14.34 14.70
CA LEU A 230 7.81 13.92 14.15
C LEU A 230 7.26 15.05 13.27
N MET A 231 7.44 14.91 11.95
CA MET A 231 7.23 15.97 10.96
C MET A 231 5.75 16.22 10.61
N GLY A 232 4.84 15.33 11.02
CA GLY A 232 3.43 15.39 10.65
C GLY A 232 3.15 14.96 9.21
N ASN A 233 1.92 15.16 8.76
CA ASN A 233 1.55 14.92 7.36
C ASN A 233 2.08 16.03 6.46
N ARG A 234 2.73 15.64 5.35
CA ARG A 234 3.28 16.56 4.35
C ARG A 234 2.80 16.13 2.97
N SER A 235 2.25 17.08 2.21
CA SER A 235 1.87 16.86 0.80
C SER A 235 3.07 16.82 -0.15
N ASP A 236 4.17 17.43 0.24
CA ASP A 236 5.45 17.53 -0.46
C ASP A 236 6.49 16.50 0.03
N VAL A 237 6.06 15.41 0.67
CA VAL A 237 6.96 14.42 1.28
C VAL A 237 7.97 13.83 0.28
N LEU A 238 7.60 13.59 -0.97
CA LEU A 238 8.52 13.09 -2.00
C LEU A 238 9.68 14.05 -2.28
N GLU A 239 9.41 15.36 -2.27
CA GLU A 239 10.47 16.38 -2.40
C GLU A 239 11.37 16.42 -1.18
N LEU A 240 10.79 16.27 0.01
CA LEU A 240 11.53 16.35 1.26
C LEU A 240 12.42 15.12 1.49
N GLU A 241 11.92 13.92 1.15
CA GLU A 241 12.68 12.69 1.39
C GLU A 241 13.76 12.41 0.35
N ARG A 242 13.65 12.91 -0.88
CA ARG A 242 14.57 12.57 -1.98
C ARG A 242 16.06 12.88 -1.69
N THR A 243 16.32 13.83 -0.80
CA THR A 243 17.68 14.25 -0.43
C THR A 243 18.24 13.46 0.77
N LYS A 244 17.42 12.64 1.44
CA LYS A 244 17.79 11.93 2.67
C LYS A 244 18.71 10.73 2.38
N SER A 245 19.52 10.32 3.36
CA SER A 245 20.52 9.28 3.18
C SER A 245 19.95 7.87 3.13
N ILE A 246 19.00 7.55 4.01
CA ILE A 246 18.46 6.20 4.15
C ILE A 246 16.97 6.28 4.47
N PHE A 247 16.16 5.49 3.76
CA PHE A 247 14.77 5.24 4.13
C PHE A 247 14.66 3.96 4.95
N VAL A 248 13.97 4.02 6.10
CA VAL A 248 13.78 2.87 6.98
C VAL A 248 12.31 2.60 7.20
N MET A 249 11.87 1.37 6.89
CA MET A 249 10.54 0.88 7.22
C MET A 249 10.60 -0.19 8.31
N SER A 250 9.99 0.08 9.46
CA SER A 250 10.03 -0.76 10.67
C SER A 250 8.74 -1.54 10.95
N SER A 251 7.89 -1.72 9.94
CA SER A 251 6.53 -2.27 10.09
C SER A 251 6.51 -3.72 10.60
N ASP A 252 5.48 -4.04 11.42
CA ASP A 252 5.25 -5.41 11.89
C ASP A 252 4.51 -6.28 10.86
N PHE A 253 3.71 -5.68 9.98
CA PHE A 253 3.04 -6.33 8.85
C PHE A 253 2.64 -5.30 7.79
N GLU A 254 2.68 -5.72 6.51
CA GLU A 254 2.28 -4.91 5.35
C GLU A 254 1.63 -5.79 4.27
N GLY A 255 0.70 -5.20 3.51
CA GLY A 255 0.43 -5.68 2.16
C GLY A 255 1.58 -5.26 1.24
N MET A 256 1.32 -4.34 0.32
CA MET A 256 2.38 -3.72 -0.48
C MET A 256 2.58 -2.26 -0.04
N PRO A 257 3.73 -1.92 0.58
CA PRO A 257 3.95 -0.61 1.21
C PRO A 257 4.30 0.47 0.18
N ASN A 258 3.39 1.41 -0.05
CA ASN A 258 3.63 2.51 -1.01
C ASN A 258 4.83 3.39 -0.64
N ALA A 259 5.03 3.69 0.65
CA ALA A 259 6.16 4.51 1.08
C ALA A 259 7.52 3.87 0.73
N LEU A 260 7.63 2.54 0.82
CA LEU A 260 8.84 1.83 0.39
C LEU A 260 9.01 1.91 -1.13
N ILE A 261 7.92 1.72 -1.90
CA ILE A 261 7.95 1.87 -3.36
C ILE A 261 8.39 3.29 -3.76
N GLU A 262 7.88 4.30 -3.05
CA GLU A 262 8.20 5.71 -3.28
C GLU A 262 9.67 6.01 -2.99
N ALA A 263 10.20 5.55 -1.85
CA ALA A 263 11.60 5.71 -1.50
C ALA A 263 12.53 5.04 -2.53
N MET A 264 12.24 3.79 -2.92
CA MET A 264 12.98 3.09 -3.97
C MET A 264 12.91 3.82 -5.32
N ALA A 265 11.74 4.37 -5.68
CA ALA A 265 11.59 5.13 -6.91
C ALA A 265 12.34 6.48 -6.90
N LEU A 266 12.67 7.01 -5.73
CA LEU A 266 13.53 8.19 -5.55
C LEU A 266 15.02 7.82 -5.50
N GLY A 267 15.36 6.54 -5.53
CA GLY A 267 16.72 6.04 -5.40
C GLY A 267 17.30 6.29 -4.01
N ILE A 268 16.49 6.23 -2.95
CA ILE A 268 16.94 6.39 -1.58
C ILE A 268 17.27 5.00 -1.02
N PRO A 269 18.51 4.69 -0.61
CA PRO A 269 18.84 3.38 -0.05
C PRO A 269 17.86 2.94 1.02
N VAL A 270 17.26 1.74 0.87
CA VAL A 270 16.18 1.29 1.73
C VAL A 270 16.58 0.16 2.66
N ILE A 271 16.08 0.23 3.89
CA ILE A 271 16.06 -0.86 4.87
C ILE A 271 14.60 -1.10 5.26
N SER A 272 14.19 -2.36 5.28
CA SER A 272 12.84 -2.73 5.71
C SER A 272 12.85 -3.96 6.61
N THR A 273 11.91 -4.00 7.54
CA THR A 273 11.57 -5.28 8.18
C THR A 273 11.00 -6.25 7.15
N ASP A 274 11.44 -7.52 7.21
CA ASP A 274 10.89 -8.62 6.41
C ASP A 274 9.56 -9.08 6.99
N CYS A 275 8.58 -8.19 6.96
CA CYS A 275 7.31 -8.40 7.64
C CYS A 275 6.30 -9.18 6.81
N PRO A 276 5.39 -9.97 7.46
CA PRO A 276 4.24 -10.52 6.77
C PRO A 276 3.30 -9.37 6.30
N CYS A 277 2.61 -9.44 5.23
CA CYS A 277 2.39 -10.55 4.30
C CYS A 277 3.41 -10.56 3.12
N GLY A 278 4.69 -10.27 3.38
CA GLY A 278 5.76 -10.38 2.40
C GLY A 278 5.89 -9.21 1.42
N GLY A 279 5.17 -8.10 1.61
CA GLY A 279 5.25 -6.95 0.71
C GLY A 279 6.65 -6.39 0.50
N PRO A 280 7.44 -6.17 1.56
CA PRO A 280 8.83 -5.76 1.40
C PRO A 280 9.67 -6.76 0.61
N ARG A 281 9.47 -8.06 0.83
CA ARG A 281 10.17 -9.18 0.14
C ARG A 281 9.84 -9.27 -1.35
N GLU A 282 8.67 -8.78 -1.77
CA GLU A 282 8.31 -8.68 -3.20
C GLU A 282 9.07 -7.55 -3.91
N LEU A 283 9.53 -6.55 -3.17
CA LEU A 283 10.18 -5.34 -3.67
C LEU A 283 11.71 -5.40 -3.51
N ILE A 284 12.18 -5.88 -2.35
CA ILE A 284 13.58 -5.92 -1.98
C ILE A 284 14.17 -7.30 -2.24
N LYS A 285 15.22 -7.35 -3.05
CA LYS A 285 16.17 -8.45 -3.11
C LYS A 285 17.29 -8.14 -2.13
N ASP A 286 17.31 -8.85 -1.00
CA ASP A 286 18.21 -8.58 0.11
C ASP A 286 19.67 -8.46 -0.34
N HIS A 287 20.39 -7.45 0.17
CA HIS A 287 21.76 -7.06 -0.19
C HIS A 287 22.01 -6.77 -1.70
N VAL A 288 20.93 -6.62 -2.52
CA VAL A 288 21.03 -6.25 -3.94
C VAL A 288 20.51 -4.84 -4.19
N ASN A 289 19.27 -4.56 -3.76
CA ASN A 289 18.59 -3.28 -3.90
C ASN A 289 17.95 -2.81 -2.59
N GLY A 290 18.49 -3.21 -1.46
CA GLY A 290 18.02 -2.87 -0.13
C GLY A 290 18.37 -3.97 0.86
N THR A 291 18.09 -3.72 2.16
CA THR A 291 18.32 -4.68 3.24
C THR A 291 17.02 -5.07 3.91
N LEU A 292 16.82 -6.38 4.12
CA LEU A 292 15.72 -6.95 4.90
C LEU A 292 16.21 -7.38 6.28
N VAL A 293 15.50 -6.93 7.33
CA VAL A 293 15.81 -7.30 8.72
C VAL A 293 14.63 -8.00 9.39
N PRO A 294 14.83 -8.88 10.39
CA PRO A 294 13.74 -9.52 11.10
C PRO A 294 12.81 -8.49 11.79
N VAL A 295 11.50 -8.79 11.82
CA VAL A 295 10.51 -7.97 12.54
C VAL A 295 10.84 -7.92 14.04
N GLY A 296 10.81 -6.71 14.61
CA GLY A 296 11.03 -6.50 16.04
C GLY A 296 12.48 -6.57 16.49
N ASP A 297 13.43 -6.82 15.59
CA ASP A 297 14.86 -6.92 15.92
C ASP A 297 15.56 -5.56 15.84
N ILE A 298 15.68 -4.89 17.00
CA ILE A 298 16.36 -3.60 17.15
C ILE A 298 17.84 -3.71 16.74
N LYS A 299 18.49 -4.82 17.10
CA LYS A 299 19.92 -5.01 16.83
C LYS A 299 20.20 -5.18 15.34
N ALA A 300 19.39 -5.99 14.66
CA ALA A 300 19.52 -6.17 13.21
C ALA A 300 19.26 -4.85 12.47
N LEU A 301 18.21 -4.09 12.86
CA LEU A 301 17.89 -2.81 12.26
C LEU A 301 19.02 -1.79 12.48
N LYS A 302 19.58 -1.69 13.70
CA LYS A 302 20.74 -0.86 13.99
C LYS A 302 21.93 -1.21 13.09
N LEU A 303 22.28 -2.51 13.00
CA LEU A 303 23.44 -2.95 12.22
C LEU A 303 23.25 -2.66 10.73
N ALA A 304 22.06 -2.86 10.18
CA ALA A 304 21.76 -2.53 8.78
C ALA A 304 21.89 -1.02 8.50
N ILE A 305 21.45 -0.16 9.44
CA ILE A 305 21.66 1.29 9.32
C ILE A 305 23.15 1.62 9.31
N ILE A 306 23.93 1.11 10.29
CA ILE A 306 25.36 1.35 10.41
C ILE A 306 26.09 0.90 9.14
N GLU A 307 25.76 -0.27 8.61
CA GLU A 307 26.36 -0.81 7.39
C GLU A 307 26.23 0.19 6.21
N LEU A 308 25.05 0.80 6.01
CA LEU A 308 24.85 1.77 4.96
C LEU A 308 25.54 3.13 5.24
N LEU A 309 25.74 3.49 6.52
CA LEU A 309 26.47 4.70 6.89
C LEU A 309 27.98 4.53 6.66
N GLU A 310 28.52 3.32 6.86
CA GLU A 310 29.96 3.03 6.73
C GLU A 310 30.37 2.67 5.29
N HIS A 311 29.43 2.17 4.48
CA HIS A 311 29.70 1.68 3.12
C HIS A 311 28.92 2.48 2.05
N GLU A 312 29.45 3.65 1.71
CA GLU A 312 28.84 4.54 0.69
C GLU A 312 28.65 3.85 -0.65
N GLU A 313 29.58 2.97 -1.05
CA GLU A 313 29.46 2.20 -2.30
C GLU A 313 28.26 1.25 -2.28
N LEU A 314 27.96 0.63 -1.12
CA LEU A 314 26.79 -0.23 -0.96
C LEU A 314 25.51 0.60 -1.05
N ALA A 315 25.46 1.75 -0.38
CA ALA A 315 24.33 2.66 -0.45
C ALA A 315 24.07 3.14 -1.89
N ARG A 316 25.13 3.48 -2.64
CA ARG A 316 25.04 3.87 -4.06
C ARG A 316 24.54 2.71 -4.93
N LYS A 317 25.07 1.50 -4.73
CA LYS A 317 24.60 0.28 -5.41
C LYS A 317 23.10 0.06 -5.21
N TYR A 318 22.60 0.24 -3.98
CA TYR A 318 21.15 0.11 -3.71
C TYR A 318 20.37 1.18 -4.46
N SER A 319 20.77 2.45 -4.36
CA SER A 319 20.14 3.56 -5.09
C SER A 319 19.98 3.27 -6.59
N ASP A 320 21.03 2.78 -7.23
CA ASP A 320 21.02 2.49 -8.67
C ASP A 320 20.08 1.31 -9.00
N ASN A 321 20.12 0.25 -8.22
CA ASN A 321 19.33 -0.96 -8.46
C ASN A 321 17.84 -0.78 -8.14
N GLU A 322 17.51 0.10 -7.18
CA GLU A 322 16.12 0.39 -6.78
C GLU A 322 15.34 1.07 -7.89
N LEU A 323 16.00 1.86 -8.73
CA LEU A 323 15.33 2.61 -9.81
C LEU A 323 14.63 1.71 -10.84
N GLU A 324 14.99 0.43 -10.91
CA GLU A 324 14.28 -0.56 -11.75
C GLU A 324 12.79 -0.66 -11.40
N ILE A 325 12.42 -0.32 -10.16
CA ILE A 325 11.02 -0.32 -9.69
C ILE A 325 10.14 0.64 -10.51
N ARG A 326 10.70 1.72 -11.06
CA ARG A 326 9.99 2.67 -11.93
C ARG A 326 9.42 1.98 -13.17
N ASN A 327 10.18 1.04 -13.75
CA ASN A 327 9.75 0.26 -14.90
C ASN A 327 8.82 -0.89 -14.52
N GLN A 328 9.09 -1.54 -13.39
CA GLN A 328 8.31 -2.71 -12.92
C GLN A 328 6.90 -2.32 -12.52
N LEU A 329 6.75 -1.19 -11.82
CA LEU A 329 5.48 -0.72 -11.28
C LEU A 329 4.85 0.43 -12.09
N ASP A 330 5.29 0.64 -13.33
CA ASP A 330 4.71 1.65 -14.23
C ASP A 330 3.18 1.59 -14.22
N GLU A 331 2.54 2.75 -14.02
CA GLU A 331 1.09 2.85 -13.86
C GLU A 331 0.34 2.19 -15.02
N LYS A 332 0.74 2.44 -16.27
CA LYS A 332 0.06 1.89 -17.45
C LYS A 332 0.19 0.38 -17.52
N LYS A 333 1.36 -0.18 -17.18
CA LYS A 333 1.58 -1.62 -17.14
C LYS A 333 0.70 -2.29 -16.09
N ILE A 334 0.64 -1.74 -14.89
CA ILE A 334 -0.18 -2.28 -13.80
C ILE A 334 -1.68 -2.14 -14.11
N MET A 335 -2.12 -1.01 -14.64
CA MET A 335 -3.53 -0.84 -15.03
C MET A 335 -3.94 -1.77 -16.16
N LYS A 336 -3.05 -2.05 -17.10
CA LYS A 336 -3.30 -3.06 -18.15
C LYS A 336 -3.45 -4.46 -17.56
N GLN A 337 -2.64 -4.86 -16.57
CA GLN A 337 -2.81 -6.15 -15.88
C GLN A 337 -4.19 -6.26 -15.23
N TRP A 338 -4.70 -5.18 -14.64
CA TRP A 338 -6.07 -5.14 -14.10
C TRP A 338 -7.11 -5.33 -15.18
N LEU A 339 -7.02 -4.63 -16.32
CA LEU A 339 -7.96 -4.75 -17.43
C LEU A 339 -7.96 -6.17 -18.01
N ASP A 340 -6.77 -6.76 -18.21
CA ASP A 340 -6.61 -8.13 -18.70
C ASP A 340 -7.21 -9.15 -17.71
N PHE A 341 -7.04 -8.93 -16.41
CA PHE A 341 -7.64 -9.79 -15.39
C PHE A 341 -9.17 -9.66 -15.36
N CYS A 342 -9.70 -8.44 -15.43
CA CYS A 342 -11.15 -8.19 -15.55
C CYS A 342 -11.75 -8.92 -16.76
N SER A 343 -11.08 -8.85 -17.90
CA SER A 343 -11.52 -9.50 -19.14
C SER A 343 -11.57 -11.03 -19.01
N ARG A 344 -10.57 -11.62 -18.35
CA ARG A 344 -10.55 -13.08 -18.06
C ARG A 344 -11.69 -13.50 -17.14
N VAL A 345 -12.02 -12.68 -16.12
CA VAL A 345 -13.12 -12.97 -15.18
C VAL A 345 -14.46 -12.95 -15.90
N VAL A 346 -14.71 -11.96 -16.76
CA VAL A 346 -15.96 -11.85 -17.51
C VAL A 346 -16.07 -12.94 -18.56
N GLY A 347 -15.00 -13.23 -19.31
CA GLY A 347 -14.98 -14.26 -20.34
C GLY A 347 -15.31 -15.67 -19.81
N ARG A 348 -14.84 -16.03 -18.62
CA ARG A 348 -15.19 -17.32 -17.96
C ARG A 348 -16.64 -17.46 -17.53
N ASN A 349 -17.33 -16.35 -17.26
CA ASN A 349 -18.74 -16.38 -16.85
C ASN A 349 -19.71 -16.31 -18.04
N SER A 350 -19.18 -16.20 -19.27
CA SER A 350 -19.96 -16.22 -20.52
C SER A 350 -20.01 -17.60 -21.18
N LEU A 351 -19.27 -18.57 -20.63
CA LEU A 351 -19.27 -20.00 -20.98
C LEU A 351 -20.06 -20.79 -19.95
#